data_e9bbaf98d89996c983185b32b1842d41
#
_entry.id   e9bbaf98d89996c983185b32b1842d41
#
_cell.length_a   1.000
_cell.length_b   1.000
_cell.length_c   1.000
_cell.angle_alpha   90.00
_cell.angle_beta   90.00
_cell.angle_gamma   90.00
#
_symmetry.space_group_name_H-M   'P 1'
#
loop_
_entity.id
_entity.type
_entity.pdbx_description
1 polymer ?
#
loop_
_entity_poly.entity_id
_entity_poly.type
_entity_poly.pdbx_seq_one_letter_code
_entity_poly.pdbx_strand_id
1 'polypeptide(L)'
;MHRLVERADSTTTISPATTYGKWEGWGVSLAWWAAAFGDQDDLADIFFSTDWTTFNGVSIPGLGFNVVRYNAGACSWNTAPDGSTMVVSPDMISTRQMDGYWCPRTDLSTASSWDWTVDANQRAMMTKAQSRGVNYFELFSNSPMWWMTTNHNPSGNDDGSNNNLQAWNYDQHAIYLASIALKAKSSWGVTFTSVEPLNEPYDSWTGDTGTQEGCHFDRDTQNEVVIYLRNELNSRGLSSILVSASDENTYDQATATWNSFNSTGQASVGRVNTHGYQYGGGDRVALYDAVTASGLSVWNSEYGEDDATGEQLVSNLILDLIWLHNTAWVYWQALDGGGWGLIDADVETGTIGDVSQKYYVLALFTRHIREGMYILQGGSDYTVAAYDSSAEKLIIVAVNWGSAQYINFDLSEFSQGGVDGALVKRWSTQIGSGDQYANFTDTYLSGTKFWSYFDEDTVMTFEVDNVVI
;
A
#
# COMPACT_ATOMS: atom_id res chain seq x y z
N MET A 1 -21.59 -33.08 -32.22
CA MET A 1 -20.24 -32.94 -31.64
C MET A 1 -19.50 -31.92 -32.49
N HIS A 2 -19.58 -30.62 -32.11
CA HIS A 2 -18.73 -29.59 -32.72
C HIS A 2 -17.38 -29.70 -32.05
N ARG A 3 -16.35 -30.12 -32.79
CA ARG A 3 -14.96 -29.86 -32.41
C ARG A 3 -14.83 -28.35 -32.29
N LEU A 4 -14.68 -27.84 -31.07
CA LEU A 4 -14.17 -26.50 -30.83
C LEU A 4 -12.76 -26.49 -31.42
N VAL A 5 -12.59 -25.77 -32.52
CA VAL A 5 -11.29 -25.50 -33.11
C VAL A 5 -10.59 -24.55 -32.12
N GLU A 6 -9.42 -24.95 -31.62
CA GLU A 6 -8.55 -24.09 -30.85
C GLU A 6 -8.32 -22.79 -31.65
N ARG A 7 -8.94 -21.69 -31.22
CA ARG A 7 -8.68 -20.34 -31.72
C ARG A 7 -8.08 -19.54 -30.56
N ALA A 8 -6.83 -19.82 -30.23
CA ALA A 8 -6.05 -18.92 -29.38
C ALA A 8 -5.13 -18.10 -30.26
N ASP A 9 -5.21 -16.79 -30.13
CA ASP A 9 -4.29 -15.85 -30.79
C ASP A 9 -2.95 -15.81 -30.06
N SER A 10 -2.97 -16.09 -28.74
CA SER A 10 -1.79 -16.23 -27.89
C SER A 10 -1.98 -17.31 -26.83
N THR A 11 -0.87 -17.85 -26.31
CA THR A 11 -0.88 -18.85 -25.22
C THR A 11 0.06 -18.40 -24.11
N THR A 12 -0.43 -18.47 -22.88
CA THR A 12 0.34 -18.21 -21.64
C THR A 12 0.41 -19.50 -20.83
N THR A 13 1.61 -19.98 -20.53
CA THR A 13 1.83 -21.15 -19.68
C THR A 13 2.16 -20.72 -18.27
N ILE A 14 1.32 -21.08 -17.30
CA ILE A 14 1.53 -20.76 -15.89
C ILE A 14 2.45 -21.80 -15.28
N SER A 15 3.50 -21.38 -14.59
CA SER A 15 4.48 -22.29 -14.03
C SER A 15 4.48 -22.27 -12.49
N PRO A 16 4.32 -23.42 -11.83
CA PRO A 16 4.49 -23.55 -10.39
C PRO A 16 5.98 -23.71 -9.96
N ALA A 17 6.91 -23.76 -10.92
CA ALA A 17 8.32 -24.05 -10.63
C ALA A 17 9.03 -23.00 -9.79
N THR A 18 8.55 -21.75 -9.84
CA THR A 18 9.08 -20.63 -9.07
C THR A 18 7.98 -19.97 -8.27
N THR A 19 8.24 -19.75 -6.97
CA THR A 19 7.38 -18.98 -6.07
C THR A 19 8.16 -17.78 -5.54
N TYR A 20 7.49 -16.62 -5.45
CA TYR A 20 8.10 -15.36 -5.00
C TYR A 20 7.71 -14.98 -3.57
N GLY A 21 7.32 -15.98 -2.76
CA GLY A 21 6.93 -15.80 -1.38
C GLY A 21 5.42 -15.78 -1.18
N LYS A 22 5.02 -15.64 0.08
CA LYS A 22 3.61 -15.54 0.44
C LYS A 22 3.15 -14.10 0.35
N TRP A 23 1.99 -13.92 -0.26
CA TRP A 23 1.29 -12.65 -0.26
C TRP A 23 0.84 -12.29 1.15
N GLU A 24 1.21 -11.10 1.64
CA GLU A 24 0.81 -10.58 2.95
C GLU A 24 -0.48 -9.77 2.84
N GLY A 25 -0.65 -8.98 1.78
CA GLY A 25 -1.93 -8.31 1.61
C GLY A 25 -1.97 -7.10 0.69
N TRP A 26 -3.19 -6.59 0.61
CA TRP A 26 -3.58 -5.36 -0.07
C TRP A 26 -3.95 -4.32 0.96
N GLY A 27 -3.61 -3.07 0.73
CA GLY A 27 -3.88 -2.04 1.70
C GLY A 27 -4.19 -0.67 1.17
N VAL A 28 -4.42 0.22 2.13
CA VAL A 28 -4.62 1.64 1.87
C VAL A 28 -4.04 2.47 3.02
N SER A 29 -3.46 3.64 2.70
CA SER A 29 -3.14 4.64 3.69
C SER A 29 -4.42 5.31 4.19
N LEU A 30 -4.46 5.67 5.47
CA LEU A 30 -5.56 6.43 6.07
C LEU A 30 -5.40 7.95 5.94
N ALA A 31 -4.19 8.44 5.67
CA ALA A 31 -3.99 9.85 5.38
C ALA A 31 -4.44 10.13 3.93
N TRP A 32 -5.15 11.17 3.67
CA TRP A 32 -5.70 12.20 4.56
C TRP A 32 -7.20 11.97 4.72
N TRP A 33 -7.76 11.13 3.87
CA TRP A 33 -9.19 10.90 3.74
C TRP A 33 -9.86 10.46 5.05
N ALA A 34 -9.19 9.62 5.83
CA ALA A 34 -9.77 9.14 7.08
C ALA A 34 -9.79 10.22 8.18
N ALA A 35 -8.99 11.28 8.08
CA ALA A 35 -9.13 12.43 8.96
C ALA A 35 -10.47 13.16 8.71
N ALA A 36 -10.91 13.19 7.44
CA ALA A 36 -12.20 13.81 7.06
C ALA A 36 -13.39 12.84 7.26
N PHE A 37 -13.27 11.57 6.85
CA PHE A 37 -14.39 10.64 6.72
C PHE A 37 -14.28 9.39 7.61
N GLY A 38 -13.37 9.35 8.56
CA GLY A 38 -13.08 8.15 9.35
C GLY A 38 -14.18 7.69 10.30
N ASP A 39 -15.20 8.49 10.52
CA ASP A 39 -16.37 8.14 11.31
C ASP A 39 -17.41 7.31 10.52
N GLN A 40 -17.30 7.20 9.19
CA GLN A 40 -18.28 6.55 8.32
C GLN A 40 -18.06 5.03 8.27
N ASP A 41 -19.11 4.25 8.58
CA ASP A 41 -19.05 2.78 8.60
C ASP A 41 -19.13 2.16 7.21
N ASP A 42 -19.88 2.76 6.30
CA ASP A 42 -20.04 2.30 4.92
C ASP A 42 -18.71 2.32 4.14
N LEU A 43 -17.87 3.34 4.37
CA LEU A 43 -16.53 3.37 3.79
C LEU A 43 -15.66 2.22 4.31
N ALA A 44 -15.76 1.91 5.61
CA ALA A 44 -15.04 0.77 6.16
C ALA A 44 -15.54 -0.56 5.57
N ASP A 45 -16.85 -0.71 5.32
CA ASP A 45 -17.41 -1.89 4.65
C ASP A 45 -16.89 -2.04 3.22
N ILE A 46 -16.80 -0.93 2.47
CA ILE A 46 -16.32 -0.91 1.09
C ILE A 46 -14.84 -1.30 0.98
N PHE A 47 -14.01 -0.76 1.87
CA PHE A 47 -12.56 -0.96 1.73
C PHE A 47 -12.05 -2.23 2.43
N PHE A 48 -12.63 -2.59 3.58
CA PHE A 48 -12.05 -3.63 4.44
C PHE A 48 -12.87 -4.94 4.50
N SER A 49 -14.07 -4.98 3.90
CA SER A 49 -14.84 -6.22 3.70
C SER A 49 -14.77 -6.68 2.24
N THR A 50 -15.00 -7.97 1.99
CA THR A 50 -15.23 -8.51 0.64
C THR A 50 -16.71 -8.60 0.28
N ASP A 51 -17.61 -8.20 1.16
CA ASP A 51 -19.05 -8.23 0.91
C ASP A 51 -19.45 -7.17 -0.14
N TRP A 52 -20.52 -7.45 -0.84
CA TRP A 52 -21.14 -6.45 -1.70
C TRP A 52 -21.89 -5.43 -0.85
N THR A 53 -21.64 -4.17 -1.10
CA THR A 53 -22.22 -3.05 -0.33
C THR A 53 -22.93 -2.09 -1.26
N THR A 54 -24.05 -1.50 -0.82
CA THR A 54 -24.69 -0.41 -1.54
C THR A 54 -24.06 0.91 -1.14
N PHE A 55 -23.46 1.58 -2.09
CA PHE A 55 -22.83 2.89 -1.92
C PHE A 55 -23.38 3.87 -2.95
N ASN A 56 -23.86 5.05 -2.51
CA ASN A 56 -24.52 6.03 -3.38
C ASN A 56 -25.62 5.43 -4.29
N GLY A 57 -26.32 4.40 -3.82
CA GLY A 57 -27.38 3.71 -4.57
C GLY A 57 -26.88 2.68 -5.60
N VAL A 58 -25.57 2.46 -5.70
CA VAL A 58 -24.95 1.45 -6.57
C VAL A 58 -24.43 0.30 -5.72
N SER A 59 -24.66 -0.94 -6.17
CA SER A 59 -24.03 -2.12 -5.54
C SER A 59 -22.61 -2.28 -6.04
N ILE A 60 -21.63 -2.22 -5.12
CA ILE A 60 -20.21 -2.35 -5.43
C ILE A 60 -19.58 -3.50 -4.66
N PRO A 61 -18.55 -4.16 -5.21
CA PRO A 61 -17.82 -5.23 -4.50
C PRO A 61 -16.86 -4.61 -3.50
N GLY A 62 -16.92 -4.97 -2.22
CA GLY A 62 -15.93 -4.52 -1.25
C GLY A 62 -14.53 -5.02 -1.60
N LEU A 63 -13.48 -4.22 -1.36
CA LEU A 63 -12.10 -4.51 -1.79
C LEU A 63 -11.37 -5.52 -0.89
N GLY A 64 -11.79 -5.62 0.37
CA GLY A 64 -11.20 -6.57 1.32
C GLY A 64 -9.74 -6.29 1.65
N PHE A 65 -9.33 -5.03 1.75
CA PHE A 65 -8.00 -4.68 2.23
C PHE A 65 -7.74 -5.25 3.61
N ASN A 66 -6.55 -5.77 3.83
CA ASN A 66 -6.11 -6.30 5.12
C ASN A 66 -4.86 -5.60 5.68
N VAL A 67 -4.37 -4.57 4.99
CA VAL A 67 -3.26 -3.71 5.40
C VAL A 67 -3.74 -2.27 5.53
N VAL A 68 -3.35 -1.60 6.60
CA VAL A 68 -3.64 -0.19 6.85
C VAL A 68 -2.36 0.54 7.25
N ARG A 69 -2.07 1.67 6.60
CA ARG A 69 -1.03 2.61 7.02
C ARG A 69 -1.66 3.77 7.76
N TYR A 70 -1.26 3.97 9.02
CA TYR A 70 -1.72 5.02 9.92
C TYR A 70 -0.69 6.12 10.02
N ASN A 71 -1.04 7.36 9.68
CA ASN A 71 -0.12 8.49 9.74
C ASN A 71 0.00 9.05 11.16
N ALA A 72 1.22 9.10 11.69
CA ALA A 72 1.56 9.88 12.87
C ALA A 72 1.76 11.34 12.46
N GLY A 73 0.78 12.21 12.70
CA GLY A 73 0.81 13.60 12.28
C GLY A 73 1.94 14.41 12.91
N ALA A 74 2.34 15.46 12.24
CA ALA A 74 3.45 16.35 12.63
C ALA A 74 2.99 17.73 13.11
N CYS A 75 1.70 18.05 12.95
CA CYS A 75 1.15 19.37 13.23
C CYS A 75 0.58 19.47 14.64
N SER A 76 0.82 20.59 15.30
CA SER A 76 0.08 21.00 16.51
C SER A 76 0.14 22.51 16.68
N TRP A 77 -0.94 23.08 17.25
CA TRP A 77 -1.10 24.54 17.38
C TRP A 77 -0.68 25.07 18.75
N ASN A 78 0.18 24.32 19.44
CA ASN A 78 0.70 24.70 20.75
C ASN A 78 1.92 25.64 20.62
N THR A 79 2.16 26.45 21.63
CA THR A 79 3.38 27.23 21.72
C THR A 79 4.42 26.44 22.49
N ALA A 80 5.63 26.33 21.95
CA ALA A 80 6.77 25.72 22.64
C ALA A 80 7.23 26.56 23.82
N PRO A 81 7.99 25.98 24.78
CA PRO A 81 8.46 26.72 25.97
C PRO A 81 9.35 27.93 25.68
N ASP A 82 10.05 27.94 24.56
CA ASP A 82 10.87 29.05 24.07
C ASP A 82 10.07 30.16 23.36
N GLY A 83 8.73 29.94 23.20
CA GLY A 83 7.81 30.87 22.55
C GLY A 83 7.66 30.64 21.05
N SER A 84 8.32 29.62 20.46
CA SER A 84 8.13 29.26 19.06
C SER A 84 6.77 28.61 18.83
N THR A 85 6.26 28.74 17.60
CA THR A 85 5.03 28.13 17.10
C THR A 85 5.28 27.47 15.77
N MET A 86 4.41 26.54 15.38
CA MET A 86 4.48 25.90 14.07
C MET A 86 4.43 26.93 12.94
N VAL A 87 5.32 26.77 11.98
CA VAL A 87 5.30 27.45 10.68
C VAL A 87 4.58 26.55 9.70
N VAL A 88 3.61 27.09 8.99
CA VAL A 88 2.83 26.33 8.00
C VAL A 88 3.15 26.85 6.61
N SER A 89 3.41 25.94 5.68
CA SER A 89 3.50 26.30 4.26
C SER A 89 2.17 26.92 3.79
N PRO A 90 2.20 28.04 3.04
CA PRO A 90 0.99 28.65 2.50
C PRO A 90 0.24 27.73 1.51
N ASP A 91 0.95 26.76 0.94
CA ASP A 91 0.40 25.82 -0.05
C ASP A 91 -0.15 24.52 0.59
N MET A 92 0.09 24.30 1.89
CA MET A 92 -0.44 23.14 2.62
C MET A 92 -1.84 23.42 3.14
N ILE A 93 -2.84 22.86 2.49
CA ILE A 93 -4.25 22.96 2.89
C ILE A 93 -4.50 22.30 4.27
N SER A 94 -5.55 22.76 4.95
CA SER A 94 -5.79 22.37 6.36
C SER A 94 -6.03 20.86 6.53
N THR A 95 -6.63 20.18 5.55
CA THR A 95 -6.90 18.75 5.58
C THR A 95 -5.65 17.88 5.43
N ARG A 96 -4.53 18.46 5.03
CA ARG A 96 -3.21 17.80 4.95
C ARG A 96 -2.32 18.09 6.15
N GLN A 97 -2.78 18.93 7.10
CA GLN A 97 -2.12 19.23 8.36
C GLN A 97 -2.58 18.19 9.39
N MET A 98 -1.87 17.07 9.47
CA MET A 98 -2.26 15.98 10.36
C MET A 98 -1.91 16.28 11.81
N ASP A 99 -2.87 16.10 12.71
CA ASP A 99 -2.69 16.33 14.15
C ASP A 99 -1.65 15.38 14.74
N GLY A 100 -0.63 15.97 15.37
CA GLY A 100 0.38 15.23 16.13
C GLY A 100 0.07 15.19 17.62
N TYR A 101 0.43 14.10 18.27
CA TYR A 101 0.07 13.80 19.66
C TYR A 101 0.95 14.47 20.70
N TRP A 102 2.16 14.92 20.33
CA TRP A 102 3.14 15.40 21.29
C TRP A 102 3.25 16.92 21.25
N CYS A 103 2.59 17.56 22.21
CA CYS A 103 2.73 18.99 22.40
C CYS A 103 4.15 19.33 22.85
N PRO A 104 4.78 20.36 22.28
CA PRO A 104 6.15 20.70 22.60
C PRO A 104 6.28 21.17 24.06
N ARG A 105 6.86 20.33 24.90
CA ARG A 105 7.21 20.61 26.28
C ARG A 105 8.55 20.01 26.60
N THR A 106 9.25 20.64 27.58
CA THR A 106 10.58 20.19 27.99
C THR A 106 10.59 18.88 28.77
N ASP A 107 9.47 18.47 29.35
CA ASP A 107 9.36 17.25 30.12
C ASP A 107 8.70 16.14 29.26
N LEU A 108 9.53 15.23 28.75
CA LEU A 108 9.16 14.12 27.88
C LEU A 108 8.35 13.03 28.60
N SER A 109 8.39 13.00 29.92
CA SER A 109 7.83 11.91 30.73
C SER A 109 6.43 12.18 31.25
N THR A 110 5.91 13.41 31.12
CA THR A 110 4.63 13.77 31.73
C THR A 110 3.45 13.54 30.78
N ALA A 111 2.36 13.00 31.31
CA ALA A 111 1.10 12.85 30.61
C ALA A 111 0.56 14.16 30.00
N SER A 112 0.95 15.32 30.57
CA SER A 112 0.53 16.65 30.12
C SER A 112 1.22 17.12 28.84
N SER A 113 2.25 16.42 28.35
CA SER A 113 2.92 16.70 27.06
C SER A 113 2.26 16.04 25.88
N TRP A 114 1.31 15.16 26.11
CA TRP A 114 0.65 14.39 25.07
C TRP A 114 -0.84 14.69 25.02
N ASP A 115 -1.34 15.01 23.84
CA ASP A 115 -2.77 15.13 23.59
C ASP A 115 -3.27 13.89 22.80
N TRP A 116 -3.81 12.94 23.52
CA TRP A 116 -4.37 11.72 22.94
C TRP A 116 -5.80 11.87 22.44
N THR A 117 -6.37 13.08 22.45
CA THR A 117 -7.73 13.36 21.97
C THR A 117 -7.78 13.73 20.51
N VAL A 118 -6.68 14.22 19.95
CA VAL A 118 -6.59 14.62 18.54
C VAL A 118 -6.66 13.43 17.59
N ASP A 119 -6.86 13.68 16.31
CA ASP A 119 -6.89 12.67 15.22
C ASP A 119 -7.92 11.55 15.46
N ALA A 120 -9.10 11.91 15.94
CA ALA A 120 -10.12 10.93 16.34
C ALA A 120 -10.68 10.11 15.16
N ASN A 121 -10.85 10.73 13.99
CA ASN A 121 -11.44 10.10 12.81
C ASN A 121 -10.53 9.05 12.20
N GLN A 122 -9.24 9.34 12.02
CA GLN A 122 -8.29 8.36 11.50
C GLN A 122 -8.20 7.13 12.44
N ARG A 123 -8.17 7.37 13.78
CA ARG A 123 -8.23 6.27 14.76
C ARG A 123 -9.54 5.48 14.67
N ALA A 124 -10.68 6.14 14.46
CA ALA A 124 -11.97 5.47 14.31
C ALA A 124 -11.95 4.55 13.08
N MET A 125 -11.44 5.03 11.95
CA MET A 125 -11.33 4.22 10.73
C MET A 125 -10.38 3.03 10.94
N MET A 126 -9.23 3.22 11.59
CA MET A 126 -8.31 2.11 11.93
C MET A 126 -9.01 1.03 12.79
N THR A 127 -9.83 1.44 13.76
CA THR A 127 -10.59 0.48 14.60
C THR A 127 -11.69 -0.22 13.81
N LYS A 128 -12.38 0.51 12.90
CA LYS A 128 -13.38 -0.06 12.00
C LYS A 128 -12.75 -1.07 11.04
N ALA A 129 -11.56 -0.77 10.51
CA ALA A 129 -10.80 -1.67 9.66
C ALA A 129 -10.44 -2.96 10.41
N GLN A 130 -9.95 -2.85 11.67
CA GLN A 130 -9.65 -4.02 12.50
C GLN A 130 -10.89 -4.91 12.70
N SER A 131 -12.06 -4.32 12.95
CA SER A 131 -13.30 -5.08 13.16
C SER A 131 -13.77 -5.83 11.90
N ARG A 132 -13.23 -5.48 10.73
CA ARG A 132 -13.50 -6.11 9.42
C ARG A 132 -12.40 -7.07 8.96
N GLY A 133 -11.43 -7.35 9.82
CA GLY A 133 -10.41 -8.36 9.59
C GLY A 133 -9.06 -7.85 9.11
N VAL A 134 -8.85 -6.53 9.11
CA VAL A 134 -7.49 -5.98 8.90
C VAL A 134 -6.58 -6.49 10.01
N ASN A 135 -5.43 -7.02 9.61
CA ASN A 135 -4.46 -7.66 10.51
C ASN A 135 -3.04 -7.13 10.37
N TYR A 136 -2.74 -6.33 9.36
CA TYR A 136 -1.49 -5.60 9.20
C TYR A 136 -1.72 -4.11 9.40
N PHE A 137 -1.08 -3.55 10.42
CA PHE A 137 -1.14 -2.13 10.75
C PHE A 137 0.27 -1.57 10.74
N GLU A 138 0.55 -0.62 9.86
CA GLU A 138 1.79 0.13 9.83
C GLU A 138 1.57 1.54 10.35
N LEU A 139 2.37 1.96 11.31
CA LEU A 139 2.49 3.35 11.73
C LEU A 139 3.57 4.00 10.87
N PHE A 140 3.27 5.10 10.18
CA PHE A 140 4.26 5.84 9.41
C PHE A 140 4.23 7.33 9.73
N SER A 141 5.28 8.06 9.35
CA SER A 141 5.43 9.48 9.62
C SER A 141 5.87 10.22 8.36
N ASN A 142 5.01 11.12 7.86
CA ASN A 142 5.37 12.02 6.75
C ASN A 142 6.45 13.03 7.16
N SER A 143 6.42 13.47 8.41
CA SER A 143 7.40 14.42 8.97
C SER A 143 7.50 14.21 10.48
N PRO A 144 8.65 14.49 11.10
CA PRO A 144 8.74 14.66 12.55
C PRO A 144 7.82 15.78 13.03
N MET A 145 7.40 15.74 14.30
CA MET A 145 6.67 16.85 14.90
C MET A 145 7.35 18.18 14.59
N TRP A 146 6.58 19.20 14.23
CA TRP A 146 7.07 20.50 13.79
C TRP A 146 8.17 21.11 14.70
N TRP A 147 8.06 20.93 16.00
CA TRP A 147 9.03 21.47 16.96
C TRP A 147 10.37 20.71 17.00
N MET A 148 10.45 19.55 16.36
CA MET A 148 11.68 18.78 16.17
C MET A 148 12.45 19.22 14.92
N THR A 149 11.82 20.00 14.03
CA THR A 149 12.42 20.45 12.77
C THR A 149 13.25 21.73 12.96
N THR A 150 14.17 21.99 12.05
CA THR A 150 15.12 23.11 12.14
C THR A 150 14.46 24.48 12.01
N ASN A 151 13.39 24.57 11.21
CA ASN A 151 12.66 25.79 10.92
C ASN A 151 11.23 25.80 11.49
N HIS A 152 10.88 24.81 12.32
CA HIS A 152 9.55 24.62 12.89
C HIS A 152 8.44 24.40 11.84
N ASN A 153 8.81 23.94 10.65
CA ASN A 153 7.88 23.69 9.55
C ASN A 153 7.81 22.20 9.23
N PRO A 154 6.65 21.53 9.38
CA PRO A 154 6.50 20.12 9.09
C PRO A 154 6.41 19.82 7.58
N SER A 155 6.37 20.84 6.70
CA SER A 155 6.33 20.65 5.25
C SER A 155 7.72 20.51 4.60
N GLY A 156 8.79 20.81 5.34
CA GLY A 156 10.16 20.72 4.83
C GLY A 156 11.07 21.83 5.32
N ASN A 157 12.32 21.80 4.89
CA ASN A 157 13.34 22.79 5.19
C ASN A 157 13.23 24.01 4.24
N ASP A 158 13.89 25.13 4.59
CA ASP A 158 14.02 26.30 3.69
C ASP A 158 14.78 25.91 2.40
N ASP A 159 15.80 25.07 2.50
CA ASP A 159 16.39 24.34 1.40
C ASP A 159 15.94 22.88 1.49
N GLY A 160 15.02 22.49 0.62
CA GLY A 160 14.37 21.18 0.65
C GLY A 160 15.30 19.97 0.51
N SER A 161 16.55 20.17 0.12
CA SER A 161 17.56 19.11 0.03
C SER A 161 18.40 18.94 1.33
N ASN A 162 18.12 19.73 2.35
CA ASN A 162 18.77 19.62 3.65
C ASN A 162 17.89 18.88 4.66
N ASN A 163 18.53 18.11 5.55
CA ASN A 163 17.85 17.49 6.69
C ASN A 163 17.06 18.52 7.48
N ASN A 164 15.78 18.26 7.71
CA ASN A 164 14.95 19.15 8.53
C ASN A 164 14.82 18.68 9.99
N LEU A 165 15.00 17.39 10.27
CA LEU A 165 15.05 16.91 11.65
C LEU A 165 16.35 17.36 12.33
N GLN A 166 16.24 18.09 13.44
CA GLN A 166 17.40 18.49 14.25
C GLN A 166 18.10 17.26 14.82
N ALA A 167 19.43 17.19 14.71
CA ALA A 167 20.20 15.99 15.11
C ALA A 167 20.01 15.60 16.59
N TRP A 168 19.75 16.54 17.49
CA TRP A 168 19.45 16.26 18.91
C TRP A 168 18.01 15.79 19.15
N ASN A 169 17.20 15.66 18.09
CA ASN A 169 15.82 15.17 18.14
C ASN A 169 15.64 13.80 17.48
N TYR A 170 16.70 13.08 17.10
CA TYR A 170 16.58 11.74 16.53
C TYR A 170 15.95 10.76 17.52
N ASP A 171 16.35 10.84 18.80
CA ASP A 171 15.75 10.06 19.87
C ASP A 171 14.30 10.49 20.18
N GLN A 172 13.98 11.80 20.13
CA GLN A 172 12.62 12.29 20.34
C GLN A 172 11.67 11.80 19.23
N HIS A 173 12.11 11.75 17.97
CA HIS A 173 11.31 11.20 16.88
C HIS A 173 11.04 9.70 17.11
N ALA A 174 12.05 8.94 17.51
CA ALA A 174 11.88 7.55 17.90
C ALA A 174 10.93 7.37 19.09
N ILE A 175 11.05 8.21 20.13
CA ILE A 175 10.14 8.24 21.29
C ILE A 175 8.71 8.55 20.86
N TYR A 176 8.52 9.50 19.93
CA TYR A 176 7.21 9.87 19.41
C TYR A 176 6.49 8.67 18.82
N LEU A 177 7.12 8.01 17.85
CA LEU A 177 6.53 6.86 17.15
C LEU A 177 6.34 5.65 18.09
N ALA A 178 7.33 5.33 18.90
CA ALA A 178 7.22 4.20 19.84
C ALA A 178 6.15 4.44 20.91
N SER A 179 5.92 5.71 21.32
CA SER A 179 4.85 6.05 22.27
C SER A 179 3.46 5.89 21.66
N ILE A 180 3.29 6.27 20.39
CA ILE A 180 2.03 6.02 19.65
C ILE A 180 1.77 4.52 19.54
N ALA A 181 2.80 3.75 19.16
CA ALA A 181 2.67 2.29 19.07
C ALA A 181 2.31 1.63 20.41
N LEU A 182 2.92 2.10 21.51
CA LEU A 182 2.59 1.64 22.86
C LEU A 182 1.17 2.04 23.26
N LYS A 183 0.75 3.26 22.94
CA LYS A 183 -0.60 3.77 23.22
C LYS A 183 -1.67 3.01 22.45
N ALA A 184 -1.43 2.73 21.17
CA ALA A 184 -2.33 1.93 20.35
C ALA A 184 -2.55 0.54 20.96
N LYS A 185 -1.48 -0.15 21.32
CA LYS A 185 -1.53 -1.48 21.96
C LYS A 185 -2.23 -1.44 23.32
N SER A 186 -1.93 -0.45 24.16
CA SER A 186 -2.42 -0.42 25.53
C SER A 186 -3.84 0.15 25.69
N SER A 187 -4.28 0.98 24.76
CA SER A 187 -5.51 1.78 24.95
C SER A 187 -6.46 1.76 23.75
N TRP A 188 -5.96 1.62 22.51
CA TRP A 188 -6.82 1.61 21.32
C TRP A 188 -7.19 0.20 20.86
N GLY A 189 -6.56 -0.84 21.44
CA GLY A 189 -6.81 -2.23 21.09
C GLY A 189 -6.17 -2.67 19.77
N VAL A 190 -5.31 -1.84 19.18
CA VAL A 190 -4.59 -2.11 17.93
C VAL A 190 -3.11 -2.33 18.23
N THR A 191 -2.52 -3.36 17.65
CA THR A 191 -1.07 -3.55 17.70
C THR A 191 -0.50 -3.34 16.31
N PHE A 192 0.36 -2.35 16.15
CA PHE A 192 1.08 -2.14 14.90
C PHE A 192 2.00 -3.34 14.62
N THR A 193 2.03 -3.79 13.37
CA THR A 193 2.94 -4.84 12.91
C THR A 193 4.30 -4.26 12.54
N SER A 194 4.31 -2.99 12.10
CA SER A 194 5.51 -2.25 11.75
C SER A 194 5.39 -0.76 12.05
N VAL A 195 6.53 -0.10 12.14
CA VAL A 195 6.67 1.37 12.24
C VAL A 195 7.67 1.82 11.20
N GLU A 196 7.26 2.75 10.34
CA GLU A 196 8.07 3.42 9.33
C GLU A 196 8.35 4.87 9.78
N PRO A 197 9.60 5.21 10.11
CA PRO A 197 9.90 6.55 10.64
C PRO A 197 10.07 7.63 9.58
N LEU A 198 10.01 7.27 8.31
CA LEU A 198 10.39 8.09 7.16
C LEU A 198 9.28 8.06 6.11
N ASN A 199 9.25 9.05 5.23
CA ASN A 199 8.41 9.08 4.05
C ASN A 199 9.08 9.91 2.96
N GLU A 200 9.39 9.27 1.82
CA GLU A 200 10.09 9.88 0.68
C GLU A 200 11.33 10.70 1.13
N PRO A 201 12.16 10.13 1.99
CA PRO A 201 13.12 10.92 2.75
C PRO A 201 14.23 11.53 1.89
N TYR A 202 14.55 10.94 0.74
CA TYR A 202 15.60 11.48 -0.13
C TYR A 202 15.07 12.52 -1.14
N ASP A 203 13.75 12.74 -1.16
CA ASP A 203 13.16 13.79 -1.99
C ASP A 203 13.39 15.19 -1.39
N SER A 204 13.21 16.21 -2.22
CA SER A 204 13.33 17.61 -1.79
C SER A 204 12.01 18.09 -1.19
N TRP A 205 12.01 18.36 0.11
CA TRP A 205 10.86 18.88 0.84
C TRP A 205 11.10 20.31 1.27
N THR A 206 10.40 21.26 0.59
CA THR A 206 10.59 22.70 0.78
C THR A 206 9.47 23.30 1.63
N GLY A 207 9.82 23.97 2.73
CA GLY A 207 8.87 24.50 3.68
C GLY A 207 7.95 25.60 3.13
N ASP A 208 8.42 26.38 2.16
CA ASP A 208 7.65 27.50 1.61
C ASP A 208 6.59 27.09 0.58
N THR A 209 6.77 25.95 -0.08
CA THR A 209 5.92 25.48 -1.18
C THR A 209 5.42 24.04 -0.99
N GLY A 210 5.70 23.43 0.15
CA GLY A 210 5.23 22.10 0.48
C GLY A 210 3.71 22.07 0.57
N THR A 211 3.08 21.14 -0.14
CA THR A 211 1.62 20.96 -0.16
C THR A 211 1.14 19.96 0.88
N GLN A 212 2.05 19.36 1.62
CA GLN A 212 1.83 18.32 2.64
C GLN A 212 2.96 18.33 3.69
N GLU A 213 2.82 17.52 4.72
CA GLU A 213 3.93 17.17 5.62
C GLU A 213 5.01 16.42 4.84
N GLY A 214 6.28 16.77 5.07
CA GLY A 214 7.45 16.15 4.44
C GLY A 214 8.74 16.57 5.11
N CYS A 215 9.74 15.71 5.05
CA CYS A 215 11.05 15.97 5.66
C CYS A 215 12.15 15.27 4.89
N HIS A 216 13.12 16.04 4.41
CA HIS A 216 14.32 15.45 3.80
C HIS A 216 15.23 14.84 4.89
N PHE A 217 15.75 13.66 4.58
CA PHE A 217 16.81 12.98 5.34
C PHE A 217 17.86 12.47 4.37
N ASP A 218 19.10 12.90 4.53
CA ASP A 218 20.18 12.21 3.84
C ASP A 218 20.31 10.75 4.32
N ARG A 219 20.97 9.89 3.54
CA ARG A 219 21.03 8.45 3.80
C ARG A 219 21.74 8.09 5.11
N ASP A 220 22.70 8.90 5.53
CA ASP A 220 23.39 8.70 6.82
C ASP A 220 22.40 8.97 7.97
N THR A 221 21.60 10.02 7.87
CA THR A 221 20.56 10.34 8.86
C THR A 221 19.45 9.29 8.89
N GLN A 222 19.01 8.80 7.72
CA GLN A 222 18.03 7.69 7.64
C GLN A 222 18.55 6.45 8.38
N ASN A 223 19.82 6.07 8.14
CA ASN A 223 20.48 4.96 8.83
C ASN A 223 20.49 5.12 10.35
N GLU A 224 20.73 6.35 10.87
CA GLU A 224 20.70 6.61 12.29
C GLU A 224 19.29 6.57 12.88
N VAL A 225 18.31 7.16 12.20
CA VAL A 225 16.92 7.24 12.65
C VAL A 225 16.32 5.84 12.83
N VAL A 226 16.56 4.91 11.89
CA VAL A 226 16.06 3.53 12.03
C VAL A 226 16.70 2.79 13.22
N ILE A 227 17.97 3.07 13.54
CA ILE A 227 18.65 2.51 14.70
C ILE A 227 18.04 3.05 16.01
N TYR A 228 17.81 4.38 16.09
CA TYR A 228 17.15 5.00 17.24
C TYR A 228 15.76 4.40 17.46
N LEU A 229 14.95 4.28 16.42
CA LEU A 229 13.61 3.70 16.50
C LEU A 229 13.65 2.24 16.96
N ARG A 230 14.54 1.41 16.41
CA ARG A 230 14.68 0.01 16.84
C ARG A 230 15.01 -0.12 18.32
N ASN A 231 15.96 0.72 18.79
CA ASN A 231 16.36 0.73 20.18
C ASN A 231 15.21 1.18 21.09
N GLU A 232 14.46 2.19 20.68
CA GLU A 232 13.34 2.70 21.47
C GLU A 232 12.17 1.71 21.54
N LEU A 233 11.80 1.07 20.43
CA LEU A 233 10.82 -0.01 20.43
C LEU A 233 11.23 -1.18 21.36
N ASN A 234 12.51 -1.55 21.34
CA ASN A 234 13.04 -2.60 22.22
C ASN A 234 12.96 -2.19 23.70
N SER A 235 13.33 -0.95 24.04
CA SER A 235 13.31 -0.43 25.41
C SER A 235 11.91 -0.44 26.03
N ARG A 236 10.88 -0.27 25.18
CA ARG A 236 9.45 -0.27 25.58
C ARG A 236 8.78 -1.64 25.55
N GLY A 237 9.51 -2.70 25.30
CA GLY A 237 8.94 -4.05 25.18
C GLY A 237 8.10 -4.28 23.92
N LEU A 238 8.41 -3.52 22.86
CA LEU A 238 7.77 -3.60 21.54
C LEU A 238 8.69 -4.25 20.51
N SER A 239 9.58 -5.13 20.91
CA SER A 239 10.58 -5.78 20.05
C SER A 239 10.00 -6.62 18.91
N SER A 240 8.72 -7.04 19.04
CA SER A 240 8.00 -7.78 18.00
C SER A 240 7.48 -6.89 16.86
N ILE A 241 7.43 -5.58 17.06
CA ILE A 241 7.05 -4.63 16.00
C ILE A 241 8.27 -4.43 15.10
N LEU A 242 8.09 -4.61 13.79
CA LEU A 242 9.14 -4.38 12.82
C LEU A 242 9.43 -2.88 12.69
N VAL A 243 10.66 -2.53 12.35
CA VAL A 243 10.97 -1.25 11.72
C VAL A 243 10.94 -1.50 10.22
N SER A 244 10.11 -0.80 9.49
CA SER A 244 10.19 -0.73 8.03
C SER A 244 11.03 0.49 7.63
N ALA A 245 11.65 0.44 6.47
CA ALA A 245 12.43 1.55 5.91
C ALA A 245 12.70 1.32 4.40
N SER A 246 12.81 2.40 3.60
CA SER A 246 12.73 3.79 4.05
C SER A 246 11.57 4.55 3.41
N ASP A 247 10.58 3.90 2.80
CA ASP A 247 9.50 4.59 2.07
C ASP A 247 10.02 5.59 1.02
N GLU A 248 11.11 5.26 0.32
CA GLU A 248 11.62 6.12 -0.75
C GLU A 248 10.60 6.22 -1.89
N ASN A 249 10.53 7.38 -2.52
CA ASN A 249 9.58 7.69 -3.60
C ASN A 249 9.70 6.74 -4.81
N THR A 250 10.93 6.27 -5.09
CA THR A 250 11.22 5.46 -6.26
C THR A 250 12.02 4.19 -5.92
N TYR A 251 11.87 3.15 -6.77
CA TYR A 251 12.60 1.89 -6.63
C TYR A 251 14.13 2.08 -6.66
N ASP A 252 14.61 3.00 -7.52
CA ASP A 252 16.04 3.29 -7.65
C ASP A 252 16.59 3.99 -6.40
N GLN A 253 15.83 4.93 -5.82
CA GLN A 253 16.17 5.55 -4.54
C GLN A 253 16.19 4.52 -3.41
N ALA A 254 15.17 3.66 -3.32
CA ALA A 254 15.08 2.60 -2.32
C ALA A 254 16.27 1.65 -2.39
N THR A 255 16.69 1.24 -3.59
CA THR A 255 17.88 0.42 -3.81
C THR A 255 19.14 1.14 -3.33
N ALA A 256 19.31 2.40 -3.68
CA ALA A 256 20.47 3.19 -3.30
C ALA A 256 20.55 3.41 -1.79
N THR A 257 19.41 3.70 -1.15
CA THR A 257 19.31 3.90 0.29
C THR A 257 19.58 2.61 1.06
N TRP A 258 18.95 1.49 0.67
CA TRP A 258 19.19 0.20 1.31
C TRP A 258 20.68 -0.21 1.26
N ASN A 259 21.32 -0.02 0.11
CA ASN A 259 22.74 -0.31 -0.07
C ASN A 259 23.67 0.64 0.70
N SER A 260 23.20 1.81 1.11
CA SER A 260 23.99 2.77 1.88
C SER A 260 23.99 2.49 3.39
N PHE A 261 22.97 1.77 3.89
CA PHE A 261 22.87 1.46 5.31
C PHE A 261 24.04 0.58 5.76
N ASN A 262 24.61 0.94 6.91
CA ASN A 262 25.62 0.10 7.54
C ASN A 262 24.97 -1.16 8.16
N SER A 263 25.81 -2.10 8.59
CA SER A 263 25.32 -3.40 9.12
C SER A 263 24.40 -3.24 10.35
N THR A 264 24.54 -2.17 11.15
CA THR A 264 23.67 -1.92 12.30
C THR A 264 22.31 -1.39 11.82
N GLY A 265 22.30 -0.47 10.86
CA GLY A 265 21.08 0.02 10.24
C GLY A 265 20.29 -1.11 9.57
N GLN A 266 20.94 -1.89 8.72
CA GLN A 266 20.31 -3.04 8.08
C GLN A 266 19.75 -4.06 9.08
N ALA A 267 20.49 -4.35 10.17
CA ALA A 267 20.02 -5.24 11.24
C ALA A 267 18.85 -4.66 12.07
N SER A 268 18.65 -3.35 12.02
CA SER A 268 17.52 -2.68 12.68
C SER A 268 16.22 -2.75 11.91
N VAL A 269 16.28 -2.96 10.59
CA VAL A 269 15.14 -3.03 9.69
C VAL A 269 14.64 -4.47 9.56
N GLY A 270 13.34 -4.65 9.63
CA GLY A 270 12.67 -5.96 9.49
C GLY A 270 11.96 -6.15 8.16
N ARG A 271 11.76 -5.07 7.38
CA ARG A 271 11.17 -5.07 6.05
C ARG A 271 11.59 -3.81 5.31
N VAL A 272 11.81 -3.91 4.00
CA VAL A 272 12.06 -2.74 3.16
C VAL A 272 10.75 -2.29 2.51
N ASN A 273 10.44 -1.02 2.65
CA ASN A 273 9.32 -0.34 2.02
C ASN A 273 9.82 0.55 0.88
N THR A 274 9.04 0.66 -0.19
CA THR A 274 9.24 1.58 -1.30
C THR A 274 7.91 2.08 -1.83
N HIS A 275 7.90 3.29 -2.39
CA HIS A 275 6.75 3.79 -3.13
C HIS A 275 6.83 3.45 -4.62
N GLY A 276 5.70 3.50 -5.30
CA GLY A 276 5.57 3.15 -6.70
C GLY A 276 5.57 4.35 -7.67
N TYR A 277 6.02 5.54 -7.26
CA TYR A 277 5.92 6.76 -8.06
C TYR A 277 6.95 6.90 -9.20
N GLN A 278 7.76 5.88 -9.40
CA GLN A 278 8.56 5.73 -10.62
C GLN A 278 7.75 5.10 -11.78
N TYR A 279 6.53 4.67 -11.47
CA TYR A 279 5.56 4.10 -12.42
C TYR A 279 6.17 2.98 -13.28
N GLY A 280 6.13 3.11 -14.61
CA GLY A 280 6.72 2.14 -15.53
C GLY A 280 8.26 2.12 -15.58
N GLY A 281 8.94 3.05 -14.87
CA GLY A 281 10.39 3.14 -14.79
C GLY A 281 10.99 2.38 -13.61
N GLY A 282 12.31 2.55 -13.45
CA GLY A 282 13.08 2.01 -12.32
C GLY A 282 13.46 0.53 -12.44
N ASP A 283 14.47 0.14 -11.67
CA ASP A 283 14.97 -1.23 -11.64
C ASP A 283 14.42 -2.00 -10.43
N ARG A 284 13.21 -2.54 -10.58
CA ARG A 284 12.51 -3.35 -9.57
C ARG A 284 13.28 -4.60 -9.18
N VAL A 285 13.95 -5.22 -10.17
CA VAL A 285 14.74 -6.45 -9.93
C VAL A 285 15.95 -6.14 -9.06
N ALA A 286 16.64 -5.03 -9.30
CA ALA A 286 17.76 -4.60 -8.47
C ALA A 286 17.36 -4.37 -7.01
N LEU A 287 16.18 -3.78 -6.76
CA LEU A 287 15.66 -3.61 -5.40
C LEU A 287 15.33 -4.97 -4.76
N TYR A 288 14.61 -5.83 -5.47
CA TYR A 288 14.26 -7.17 -5.00
C TYR A 288 15.51 -7.97 -4.62
N ASP A 289 16.51 -8.02 -5.51
CA ASP A 289 17.74 -8.76 -5.30
C ASP A 289 18.54 -8.22 -4.10
N ALA A 290 18.65 -6.90 -3.97
CA ALA A 290 19.36 -6.27 -2.87
C ALA A 290 18.72 -6.57 -1.51
N VAL A 291 17.39 -6.55 -1.43
CA VAL A 291 16.64 -6.77 -0.18
C VAL A 291 16.63 -8.26 0.19
N THR A 292 16.32 -9.13 -0.76
CA THR A 292 16.24 -10.58 -0.53
C THR A 292 17.58 -11.22 -0.22
N ALA A 293 18.70 -10.66 -0.70
CA ALA A 293 20.04 -11.04 -0.28
C ALA A 293 20.26 -10.89 1.25
N SER A 294 19.48 -10.02 1.90
CA SER A 294 19.49 -9.83 3.36
C SER A 294 18.42 -10.67 4.08
N GLY A 295 17.66 -11.49 3.35
CA GLY A 295 16.57 -12.32 3.89
C GLY A 295 15.30 -11.55 4.26
N LEU A 296 15.14 -10.34 3.74
CA LEU A 296 13.96 -9.49 4.00
C LEU A 296 12.98 -9.52 2.82
N SER A 297 11.74 -9.07 3.09
CA SER A 297 10.72 -8.84 2.08
C SER A 297 10.64 -7.35 1.69
N VAL A 298 10.03 -7.10 0.54
CA VAL A 298 9.72 -5.75 0.05
C VAL A 298 8.21 -5.55 0.06
N TRP A 299 7.74 -4.39 0.51
CA TRP A 299 6.39 -3.89 0.22
C TRP A 299 6.47 -2.74 -0.79
N ASN A 300 5.55 -2.70 -1.75
CA ASN A 300 5.13 -1.43 -2.31
C ASN A 300 4.16 -0.82 -1.29
N SER A 301 4.70 0.05 -0.45
CA SER A 301 4.00 0.60 0.71
C SER A 301 3.12 1.79 0.37
N GLU A 302 3.31 2.35 -0.85
CA GLU A 302 2.49 3.44 -1.32
C GLU A 302 2.51 3.54 -2.85
N TYR A 303 1.33 3.70 -3.43
CA TYR A 303 1.12 4.00 -4.84
C TYR A 303 -0.12 4.86 -5.03
N GLY A 304 -0.04 5.84 -5.88
CA GLY A 304 -1.17 6.67 -6.31
C GLY A 304 -0.88 7.33 -7.66
N GLU A 305 -1.93 7.74 -8.35
CA GLU A 305 -1.87 8.47 -9.63
C GLU A 305 -3.24 9.09 -9.93
N ASP A 306 -3.29 10.01 -10.87
CA ASP A 306 -4.48 10.79 -11.23
C ASP A 306 -5.31 10.19 -12.38
N ASP A 307 -5.05 8.94 -12.77
CA ASP A 307 -5.80 8.22 -13.79
C ASP A 307 -6.99 7.46 -13.21
N ALA A 308 -8.19 8.01 -13.33
CA ALA A 308 -9.42 7.35 -12.88
C ALA A 308 -9.82 6.12 -13.73
N THR A 309 -9.18 5.90 -14.89
CA THR A 309 -9.50 4.80 -15.81
C THR A 309 -8.99 3.45 -15.33
N GLY A 310 -7.90 3.44 -14.57
CA GLY A 310 -7.21 2.26 -14.07
C GLY A 310 -6.11 1.71 -14.98
N GLU A 311 -5.76 2.41 -16.04
CA GLU A 311 -4.69 2.01 -16.97
C GLU A 311 -3.32 2.02 -16.26
N GLN A 312 -2.97 3.14 -15.61
CA GLN A 312 -1.71 3.28 -14.89
C GLN A 312 -1.66 2.33 -13.68
N LEU A 313 -2.79 2.19 -12.97
CA LEU A 313 -2.90 1.30 -11.83
C LEU A 313 -2.55 -0.14 -12.20
N VAL A 314 -3.23 -0.72 -13.21
CA VAL A 314 -2.99 -2.12 -13.58
C VAL A 314 -1.60 -2.32 -14.18
N SER A 315 -1.08 -1.34 -14.92
CA SER A 315 0.30 -1.38 -15.42
C SER A 315 1.30 -1.50 -14.29
N ASN A 316 1.18 -0.67 -13.25
CA ASN A 316 2.10 -0.70 -12.11
C ASN A 316 1.94 -1.98 -11.26
N LEU A 317 0.69 -2.42 -11.01
CA LEU A 317 0.43 -3.66 -10.27
C LEU A 317 1.10 -4.87 -10.91
N ILE A 318 0.97 -5.00 -12.24
CA ILE A 318 1.57 -6.13 -12.97
C ILE A 318 3.09 -6.06 -12.91
N LEU A 319 3.69 -4.88 -13.12
CA LEU A 319 5.14 -4.71 -13.05
C LEU A 319 5.68 -5.02 -11.64
N ASP A 320 5.00 -4.58 -10.60
CA ASP A 320 5.42 -4.84 -9.23
C ASP A 320 5.33 -6.34 -8.87
N LEU A 321 4.23 -6.99 -9.20
CA LEU A 321 4.06 -8.42 -8.91
C LEU A 321 5.00 -9.31 -9.71
N ILE A 322 5.36 -8.92 -10.96
CA ILE A 322 6.23 -9.72 -11.84
C ILE A 322 7.72 -9.44 -11.61
N TRP A 323 8.10 -8.19 -11.25
CA TRP A 323 9.51 -7.81 -11.22
C TRP A 323 10.01 -7.36 -9.84
N LEU A 324 9.18 -6.67 -9.04
CA LEU A 324 9.52 -6.32 -7.66
C LEU A 324 9.29 -7.50 -6.71
N HIS A 325 8.34 -8.39 -7.05
CA HIS A 325 7.94 -9.52 -6.21
C HIS A 325 7.63 -9.09 -4.77
N ASN A 326 7.00 -7.93 -4.63
CA ASN A 326 6.58 -7.40 -3.35
C ASN A 326 5.57 -8.34 -2.67
N THR A 327 5.59 -8.39 -1.35
CA THR A 327 4.69 -9.27 -0.57
C THR A 327 3.41 -8.56 -0.12
N ALA A 328 3.35 -7.24 -0.21
CA ALA A 328 2.13 -6.45 -0.06
C ALA A 328 2.16 -5.20 -0.94
N TRP A 329 0.98 -4.66 -1.21
CA TRP A 329 0.82 -3.49 -2.05
C TRP A 329 -0.26 -2.58 -1.47
N VAL A 330 0.05 -1.28 -1.30
CA VAL A 330 -0.78 -0.33 -0.57
C VAL A 330 -1.10 0.87 -1.45
N TYR A 331 -2.39 1.19 -1.58
CA TYR A 331 -2.86 2.37 -2.29
C TYR A 331 -2.74 3.61 -1.41
N TRP A 332 -2.40 4.79 -2.00
CA TRP A 332 -2.19 6.01 -1.21
C TRP A 332 -3.49 6.54 -0.62
N GLN A 333 -4.48 6.93 -1.47
CA GLN A 333 -5.71 7.55 -0.99
C GLN A 333 -6.96 6.90 -1.55
N ALA A 334 -7.78 6.34 -0.67
CA ALA A 334 -9.06 5.74 -1.08
C ALA A 334 -10.06 6.80 -1.58
N LEU A 335 -10.09 7.98 -0.95
CA LEU A 335 -10.95 9.11 -1.32
C LEU A 335 -10.10 10.34 -1.58
N ASP A 336 -10.14 10.86 -2.79
CA ASP A 336 -9.51 12.11 -3.20
C ASP A 336 -10.08 12.56 -4.55
N GLY A 337 -9.89 13.83 -4.90
CA GLY A 337 -10.33 14.41 -6.17
C GLY A 337 -9.33 14.22 -7.31
N GLY A 338 -9.71 14.70 -8.49
CA GLY A 338 -8.81 14.77 -9.64
C GLY A 338 -8.31 13.44 -10.19
N GLY A 339 -9.04 12.36 -9.94
CA GLY A 339 -8.66 11.01 -10.36
C GLY A 339 -7.78 10.25 -9.39
N TRP A 340 -7.26 10.86 -8.33
CA TRP A 340 -6.40 10.21 -7.34
C TRP A 340 -7.14 9.16 -6.51
N GLY A 341 -8.37 9.44 -6.08
CA GLY A 341 -9.16 8.53 -5.27
C GLY A 341 -9.64 7.28 -6.04
N LEU A 342 -9.82 6.18 -5.32
CA LEU A 342 -10.64 5.05 -5.77
C LEU A 342 -12.12 5.46 -5.85
N ILE A 343 -12.49 6.41 -5.01
CA ILE A 343 -13.76 7.12 -5.02
C ILE A 343 -13.43 8.61 -5.07
N ASP A 344 -14.06 9.33 -6.01
CA ASP A 344 -13.88 10.78 -6.11
C ASP A 344 -14.39 11.46 -4.84
N ALA A 345 -13.64 12.41 -4.31
CA ALA A 345 -14.03 13.13 -3.12
C ALA A 345 -13.31 14.49 -3.01
N ASP A 346 -13.97 15.41 -2.34
CA ASP A 346 -13.36 16.64 -1.87
C ASP A 346 -13.28 16.62 -0.35
N VAL A 347 -12.07 16.38 0.15
CA VAL A 347 -11.80 16.27 1.59
C VAL A 347 -11.93 17.61 2.32
N GLU A 348 -11.81 18.75 1.61
CA GLU A 348 -11.95 20.08 2.22
C GLU A 348 -13.43 20.44 2.46
N THR A 349 -14.30 20.09 1.52
CA THR A 349 -15.75 20.33 1.65
C THR A 349 -16.51 19.19 2.30
N GLY A 350 -15.85 18.03 2.49
CA GLY A 350 -16.47 16.83 3.03
C GLY A 350 -17.46 16.17 2.07
N THR A 351 -17.26 16.31 0.76
CA THR A 351 -18.13 15.76 -0.27
C THR A 351 -17.56 14.47 -0.83
N ILE A 352 -18.41 13.44 -0.98
CA ILE A 352 -18.04 12.16 -1.60
C ILE A 352 -18.80 12.00 -2.90
N GLY A 353 -18.08 11.71 -3.98
CA GLY A 353 -18.59 11.56 -5.34
C GLY A 353 -18.75 10.11 -5.78
N ASP A 354 -18.45 9.86 -7.06
CA ASP A 354 -18.65 8.58 -7.70
C ASP A 354 -17.45 7.65 -7.56
N VAL A 355 -17.72 6.34 -7.65
CA VAL A 355 -16.69 5.28 -7.69
C VAL A 355 -15.99 5.32 -9.05
N SER A 356 -14.66 5.39 -9.07
CA SER A 356 -13.85 5.42 -10.28
C SER A 356 -13.75 4.04 -10.95
N GLN A 357 -13.41 4.01 -12.24
CA GLN A 357 -13.21 2.73 -12.95
C GLN A 357 -12.02 1.95 -12.36
N LYS A 358 -10.97 2.63 -11.90
CA LYS A 358 -9.81 1.99 -11.26
C LYS A 358 -10.17 1.18 -10.00
N TYR A 359 -11.24 1.54 -9.28
CA TYR A 359 -11.76 0.76 -8.15
C TYR A 359 -12.10 -0.68 -8.57
N TYR A 360 -12.81 -0.82 -9.70
CA TYR A 360 -13.20 -2.13 -10.21
C TYR A 360 -12.03 -2.89 -10.82
N VAL A 361 -11.04 -2.19 -11.38
CA VAL A 361 -9.76 -2.79 -11.80
C VAL A 361 -9.04 -3.37 -10.58
N LEU A 362 -8.92 -2.59 -9.50
CA LEU A 362 -8.25 -3.04 -8.28
C LEU A 362 -8.98 -4.22 -7.63
N ALA A 363 -10.32 -4.25 -7.68
CA ALA A 363 -11.12 -5.35 -7.16
C ALA A 363 -10.79 -6.71 -7.79
N LEU A 364 -10.35 -6.73 -9.06
CA LEU A 364 -9.92 -7.97 -9.74
C LEU A 364 -8.67 -8.59 -9.13
N PHE A 365 -7.86 -7.81 -8.44
CA PHE A 365 -6.67 -8.29 -7.72
C PHE A 365 -7.00 -8.58 -6.27
N THR A 366 -7.53 -7.59 -5.54
CA THR A 366 -7.62 -7.63 -4.09
C THR A 366 -8.60 -8.67 -3.57
N ARG A 367 -9.67 -8.94 -4.32
CA ARG A 367 -10.69 -9.90 -3.93
C ARG A 367 -10.29 -11.36 -4.16
N HIS A 368 -9.34 -11.59 -5.06
CA HIS A 368 -8.96 -12.93 -5.51
C HIS A 368 -7.59 -13.36 -5.02
N ILE A 369 -6.59 -12.48 -5.07
CA ILE A 369 -5.26 -12.75 -4.50
C ILE A 369 -5.31 -12.36 -3.02
N ARG A 370 -5.34 -13.36 -2.13
CA ARG A 370 -5.54 -13.15 -0.70
C ARG A 370 -4.31 -13.54 0.12
N GLU A 371 -4.26 -13.03 1.34
CA GLU A 371 -3.20 -13.34 2.30
C GLU A 371 -2.92 -14.86 2.37
N GLY A 372 -1.63 -15.20 2.38
CA GLY A 372 -1.16 -16.59 2.47
C GLY A 372 -1.00 -17.31 1.14
N MET A 373 -1.53 -16.79 0.04
CA MET A 373 -1.30 -17.32 -1.30
C MET A 373 0.16 -17.15 -1.73
N TYR A 374 0.64 -18.06 -2.55
CA TYR A 374 1.98 -17.93 -3.16
C TYR A 374 1.87 -17.25 -4.51
N ILE A 375 2.63 -16.19 -4.73
CA ILE A 375 2.77 -15.59 -6.06
C ILE A 375 3.66 -16.51 -6.91
N LEU A 376 3.17 -16.85 -8.10
CA LEU A 376 3.81 -17.74 -9.06
C LEU A 376 4.26 -16.96 -10.31
N GLN A 377 5.05 -17.62 -11.14
CA GLN A 377 5.38 -17.10 -12.46
C GLN A 377 4.16 -17.17 -13.38
N GLY A 378 3.69 -16.01 -13.85
CA GLY A 378 2.47 -15.88 -14.66
C GLY A 378 2.62 -16.28 -16.13
N GLY A 379 3.84 -16.52 -16.59
CA GLY A 379 4.13 -17.01 -17.96
C GLY A 379 4.11 -15.93 -19.06
N SER A 380 3.76 -14.69 -18.75
CA SER A 380 3.88 -13.53 -19.65
C SER A 380 4.04 -12.25 -18.86
N ASP A 381 4.48 -11.17 -19.52
CA ASP A 381 4.63 -9.83 -18.92
C ASP A 381 3.27 -9.16 -18.59
N TYR A 382 2.17 -9.81 -18.93
CA TYR A 382 0.80 -9.28 -18.74
C TYR A 382 -0.08 -10.21 -17.89
N THR A 383 0.53 -11.18 -17.21
CA THR A 383 -0.21 -12.19 -16.44
C THR A 383 0.44 -12.40 -15.08
N VAL A 384 -0.36 -12.28 -14.04
CA VAL A 384 0.00 -12.59 -12.66
C VAL A 384 -0.72 -13.88 -12.26
N ALA A 385 -0.04 -14.76 -11.54
CA ALA A 385 -0.63 -15.96 -10.98
C ALA A 385 -0.38 -16.05 -9.46
N ALA A 386 -1.39 -16.53 -8.73
CA ALA A 386 -1.30 -16.79 -7.30
C ALA A 386 -1.95 -18.12 -6.95
N TYR A 387 -1.39 -18.84 -6.00
CA TYR A 387 -1.83 -20.18 -5.62
C TYR A 387 -2.18 -20.28 -4.14
N ASP A 388 -3.41 -20.69 -3.87
CA ASP A 388 -3.86 -21.09 -2.54
C ASP A 388 -3.66 -22.58 -2.34
N SER A 389 -2.62 -22.95 -1.59
CA SER A 389 -2.30 -24.35 -1.30
C SER A 389 -3.31 -25.02 -0.35
N SER A 390 -4.06 -24.25 0.42
CA SER A 390 -5.07 -24.77 1.35
C SER A 390 -6.38 -25.12 0.66
N ALA A 391 -6.72 -24.39 -0.40
CA ALA A 391 -7.93 -24.58 -1.20
C ALA A 391 -7.67 -25.31 -2.53
N GLU A 392 -6.40 -25.64 -2.85
CA GLU A 392 -5.98 -26.17 -4.15
C GLU A 392 -6.51 -25.32 -5.30
N LYS A 393 -6.38 -24.00 -5.17
CA LYS A 393 -6.95 -23.02 -6.09
C LYS A 393 -5.86 -22.16 -6.73
N LEU A 394 -5.94 -22.01 -8.04
CA LEU A 394 -5.11 -21.09 -8.82
C LEU A 394 -5.93 -19.85 -9.20
N ILE A 395 -5.36 -18.69 -8.94
CA ILE A 395 -5.85 -17.39 -9.41
C ILE A 395 -4.95 -16.92 -10.53
N ILE A 396 -5.55 -16.45 -11.62
CA ILE A 396 -4.83 -15.85 -12.75
C ILE A 396 -5.45 -14.48 -13.00
N VAL A 397 -4.66 -13.43 -13.02
CA VAL A 397 -5.06 -12.08 -13.45
C VAL A 397 -4.28 -11.74 -14.71
N ALA A 398 -4.98 -11.44 -15.79
CA ALA A 398 -4.36 -11.12 -17.07
C ALA A 398 -4.95 -9.83 -17.66
N VAL A 399 -4.13 -9.06 -18.35
CA VAL A 399 -4.54 -7.85 -19.08
C VAL A 399 -4.27 -8.00 -20.57
N ASN A 400 -5.22 -7.53 -21.38
CA ASN A 400 -5.04 -7.35 -22.82
C ASN A 400 -4.97 -5.86 -23.15
N TRP A 401 -3.79 -5.39 -23.51
CA TRP A 401 -3.52 -4.01 -23.95
C TRP A 401 -3.75 -3.78 -25.45
N GLY A 402 -3.92 -4.87 -26.20
CA GLY A 402 -4.03 -4.82 -27.64
C GLY A 402 -5.47 -5.00 -28.12
N SER A 403 -5.61 -5.15 -29.44
CA SER A 403 -6.90 -5.48 -30.05
C SER A 403 -7.50 -6.75 -29.46
N ALA A 404 -8.81 -6.87 -29.56
CA ALA A 404 -9.56 -7.99 -29.06
C ALA A 404 -9.01 -9.34 -29.58
N GLN A 405 -8.82 -10.31 -28.66
CA GLN A 405 -8.18 -11.59 -28.95
C GLN A 405 -8.64 -12.71 -28.03
N TYR A 406 -8.37 -13.94 -28.43
CA TYR A 406 -8.45 -15.11 -27.55
C TYR A 406 -7.09 -15.41 -26.92
N ILE A 407 -7.04 -15.49 -25.60
CA ILE A 407 -5.85 -15.90 -24.84
C ILE A 407 -6.11 -17.31 -24.28
N ASN A 408 -5.19 -18.24 -24.55
CA ASN A 408 -5.18 -19.57 -23.98
C ASN A 408 -4.27 -19.62 -22.75
N PHE A 409 -4.77 -20.20 -21.66
CA PHE A 409 -4.01 -20.46 -20.45
C PHE A 409 -3.72 -21.96 -20.35
N ASP A 410 -2.45 -22.30 -20.28
CA ASP A 410 -1.95 -23.67 -20.22
C ASP A 410 -1.44 -23.98 -18.79
N LEU A 411 -2.06 -24.94 -18.12
CA LEU A 411 -1.75 -25.39 -16.78
C LEU A 411 -1.05 -26.77 -16.77
N SER A 412 -0.48 -27.19 -17.90
CA SER A 412 0.15 -28.51 -18.04
C SER A 412 1.42 -28.71 -17.21
N GLU A 413 1.99 -27.62 -16.64
CA GLU A 413 3.15 -27.70 -15.75
C GLU A 413 2.76 -28.06 -14.30
N PHE A 414 1.48 -27.98 -13.94
CA PHE A 414 0.99 -28.44 -12.64
C PHE A 414 0.85 -29.98 -12.64
N SER A 415 1.04 -30.60 -11.48
CA SER A 415 0.78 -32.05 -11.34
C SER A 415 -0.69 -32.38 -11.59
N GLN A 416 -1.59 -31.45 -11.28
CA GLN A 416 -2.98 -31.44 -11.71
C GLN A 416 -3.39 -30.00 -12.05
N GLY A 417 -3.71 -29.72 -13.29
CA GLY A 417 -4.14 -28.40 -13.78
C GLY A 417 -5.67 -28.21 -13.74
N GLY A 418 -6.32 -28.65 -12.67
CA GLY A 418 -7.77 -28.66 -12.52
C GLY A 418 -8.44 -29.94 -13.03
N VAL A 419 -9.75 -29.93 -13.19
CA VAL A 419 -10.57 -31.06 -13.64
C VAL A 419 -11.13 -30.78 -15.05
N ASP A 420 -10.92 -31.71 -15.99
CA ASP A 420 -11.42 -31.57 -17.37
C ASP A 420 -12.94 -31.35 -17.40
N GLY A 421 -13.39 -30.34 -18.15
CA GLY A 421 -14.79 -29.91 -18.22
C GLY A 421 -15.28 -29.08 -17.06
N ALA A 422 -14.46 -28.80 -16.04
CA ALA A 422 -14.85 -27.93 -14.92
C ALA A 422 -15.00 -26.47 -15.36
N LEU A 423 -15.93 -25.76 -14.70
CA LEU A 423 -16.10 -24.32 -14.85
C LEU A 423 -14.88 -23.59 -14.30
N VAL A 424 -14.33 -22.67 -15.07
CA VAL A 424 -13.39 -21.65 -14.64
C VAL A 424 -14.19 -20.37 -14.40
N LYS A 425 -14.26 -19.94 -13.14
CA LYS A 425 -14.94 -18.69 -12.80
C LYS A 425 -14.15 -17.51 -13.35
N ARG A 426 -14.85 -16.52 -13.90
CA ARG A 426 -14.23 -15.39 -14.58
C ARG A 426 -14.90 -14.07 -14.20
N TRP A 427 -14.07 -13.06 -13.93
CA TRP A 427 -14.49 -11.67 -13.76
C TRP A 427 -13.75 -10.78 -14.74
N SER A 428 -14.39 -9.70 -15.17
CA SER A 428 -13.88 -8.77 -16.17
C SER A 428 -14.13 -7.33 -15.75
N THR A 429 -13.15 -6.48 -16.00
CA THR A 429 -13.29 -5.02 -15.92
C THR A 429 -12.59 -4.42 -17.14
N GLN A 430 -13.29 -3.56 -17.87
CA GLN A 430 -12.69 -2.82 -18.97
C GLN A 430 -12.03 -1.53 -18.45
N ILE A 431 -10.81 -1.27 -18.85
CA ILE A 431 -10.07 -0.05 -18.51
C ILE A 431 -10.77 1.13 -19.17
N GLY A 432 -10.91 2.23 -18.46
CA GLY A 432 -11.57 3.43 -18.93
C GLY A 432 -13.09 3.42 -18.76
N SER A 433 -13.78 2.50 -19.38
CA SER A 433 -15.24 2.39 -19.30
C SER A 433 -15.72 1.04 -19.81
N GLY A 434 -16.87 0.58 -19.37
CA GLY A 434 -17.47 -0.70 -19.77
C GLY A 434 -17.72 -1.61 -18.59
N ASP A 435 -17.34 -2.87 -18.69
CA ASP A 435 -17.51 -3.85 -17.61
C ASP A 435 -16.88 -3.37 -16.29
N GLN A 436 -17.61 -3.55 -15.21
CA GLN A 436 -17.21 -3.17 -13.84
C GLN A 436 -17.33 -4.41 -12.94
N TYR A 437 -16.25 -5.17 -12.82
CA TYR A 437 -16.20 -6.41 -12.05
C TYR A 437 -17.32 -7.40 -12.45
N ALA A 438 -17.59 -7.48 -13.77
CA ALA A 438 -18.63 -8.34 -14.32
C ALA A 438 -18.26 -9.83 -14.18
N ASN A 439 -19.19 -10.65 -13.68
CA ASN A 439 -18.98 -12.08 -13.46
C ASN A 439 -19.56 -12.92 -14.62
N PHE A 440 -18.81 -13.93 -15.06
CA PHE A 440 -19.19 -14.82 -16.18
C PHE A 440 -19.01 -16.28 -15.80
N THR A 441 -19.85 -17.14 -16.42
CA THR A 441 -19.86 -18.61 -16.24
C THR A 441 -19.79 -19.34 -17.58
N ASP A 442 -18.95 -18.85 -18.48
CA ASP A 442 -18.86 -19.27 -19.89
C ASP A 442 -17.52 -19.95 -20.26
N THR A 443 -16.61 -20.06 -19.31
CA THR A 443 -15.25 -20.58 -19.52
C THR A 443 -15.11 -21.94 -18.84
N TYR A 444 -14.55 -22.93 -19.55
CA TYR A 444 -14.41 -24.30 -19.06
C TYR A 444 -13.02 -24.86 -19.39
N LEU A 445 -12.49 -25.69 -18.52
CA LEU A 445 -11.26 -26.44 -18.75
C LEU A 445 -11.47 -27.47 -19.89
N SER A 446 -10.49 -27.59 -20.76
CA SER A 446 -10.36 -28.67 -21.75
C SER A 446 -8.98 -29.34 -21.55
N GLY A 447 -8.98 -30.49 -20.90
CA GLY A 447 -7.76 -31.05 -20.32
C GLY A 447 -7.19 -30.12 -19.24
N THR A 448 -5.95 -29.67 -19.44
CA THR A 448 -5.27 -28.69 -18.55
C THR A 448 -5.28 -27.27 -19.11
N LYS A 449 -6.17 -26.97 -20.05
CA LYS A 449 -6.18 -25.66 -20.74
C LYS A 449 -7.57 -25.05 -20.71
N PHE A 450 -7.61 -23.72 -20.76
CA PHE A 450 -8.81 -22.97 -21.06
C PHE A 450 -8.45 -21.71 -21.84
N TRP A 451 -9.40 -21.13 -22.52
CA TRP A 451 -9.23 -19.87 -23.23
C TRP A 451 -10.39 -18.95 -22.95
N SER A 452 -10.12 -17.66 -23.02
CA SER A 452 -11.12 -16.62 -22.89
C SER A 452 -10.93 -15.57 -23.96
N TYR A 453 -12.02 -14.97 -24.38
CA TYR A 453 -12.00 -13.79 -25.24
C TYR A 453 -11.80 -12.56 -24.41
N PHE A 454 -10.84 -11.74 -24.77
CA PHE A 454 -10.56 -10.44 -24.19
C PHE A 454 -10.90 -9.36 -25.21
N ASP A 455 -11.71 -8.40 -24.83
CA ASP A 455 -11.80 -7.13 -25.56
C ASP A 455 -10.51 -6.33 -25.42
N GLU A 456 -10.36 -5.25 -26.19
CA GLU A 456 -9.28 -4.29 -26.04
C GLU A 456 -9.32 -3.68 -24.65
N ASP A 457 -8.16 -3.37 -24.06
CA ASP A 457 -8.00 -2.75 -22.75
C ASP A 457 -8.83 -3.39 -21.63
N THR A 458 -8.75 -4.71 -21.54
CA THR A 458 -9.54 -5.50 -20.58
C THR A 458 -8.65 -6.25 -19.61
N VAL A 459 -9.01 -6.18 -18.33
CA VAL A 459 -8.43 -6.99 -17.24
C VAL A 459 -9.41 -8.09 -16.86
N MET A 460 -8.92 -9.32 -16.76
CA MET A 460 -9.72 -10.46 -16.30
C MET A 460 -9.03 -11.22 -15.20
N THR A 461 -9.85 -11.72 -14.27
CA THR A 461 -9.42 -12.65 -13.23
C THR A 461 -10.11 -13.98 -13.41
N PHE A 462 -9.35 -15.06 -13.28
CA PHE A 462 -9.84 -16.44 -13.34
C PHE A 462 -9.53 -17.17 -12.03
N GLU A 463 -10.49 -17.97 -11.58
CA GLU A 463 -10.31 -18.94 -10.50
C GLU A 463 -10.45 -20.36 -11.05
N VAL A 464 -9.40 -21.17 -10.86
CA VAL A 464 -9.37 -22.58 -11.23
C VAL A 464 -9.25 -23.41 -9.96
N ASP A 465 -10.27 -24.22 -9.70
CA ASP A 465 -10.30 -25.11 -8.55
C ASP A 465 -9.62 -26.47 -8.86
N ASN A 466 -9.20 -27.20 -7.82
CA ASN A 466 -8.52 -28.50 -7.89
C ASN A 466 -7.22 -28.46 -8.70
N VAL A 467 -6.41 -27.43 -8.46
CA VAL A 467 -5.05 -27.32 -9.01
C VAL A 467 -4.05 -27.83 -7.97
N VAL A 468 -3.14 -28.70 -8.37
CA VAL A 468 -2.10 -29.28 -7.49
C VAL A 468 -0.72 -29.01 -8.09
N ILE A 469 0.19 -28.47 -7.28
CA ILE A 469 1.60 -28.22 -7.66
C ILE A 469 2.40 -29.51 -7.62
#